data_21ae77cb0209898b9469acd40fde35fc
#
_entry.id   21ae77cb0209898b9469acd40fde35fc
#
_cell.length_a   1.000
_cell.length_b   1.000
_cell.length_c   1.000
_cell.angle_alpha   90.00
_cell.angle_beta   90.00
_cell.angle_gamma   90.00
#
_symmetry.space_group_name_H-M   'P 1'
#
loop_
_entity.id
_entity.type
_entity.pdbx_description
1 polymer ?
#
loop_
_entity_poly.entity_id
_entity_poly.type
_entity_poly.pdbx_seq_one_letter_code
_entity_poly.pdbx_strand_id
1 'polypeptide(L)'
;MRFLAEGQGRLIARFVVLIAAGCGLAGCTVGPNYKRPSAPVPTQWQATEPFREAAPKDAIPKTAWWTVFQDDELNSLEGELLAANQTLKVSIAHFDQARASAAVQNAALFPSVGVNPAIGAQRYSGTRPTGSNLPLSGAVTQNNYALPFSVSYEVDLFGKRRRTIEAAQASFQASAADLENVRLVLTAELAADYFTLRQIDTQLALYARTVDTLKKGLDLVNSRHSGGVASGLDVAQEETLLNTTQTAAILLQQQRKQFEDAVAVLIGKPAPDFHLPTRTMSAEPPNIDTSLPSDLLERRPDIAEAERQMAVTNAQIGIAKAAYYPSLVLFGQGGWNSANISQLFNAESAVWAVGATAAQAIFTGGARRAQVQFSQAGYDATVAGYRDTVLNSFREVQDNISGLQILDTARKSQAEAVASSRRQLDIANSRYVGGLVSYLDVVNAQQNLLINEQEAAVIQGQRLITSVLLVKALGGGWDATSLAAVQVKPKLSDIVAP
;
A
#
# COMPACT_ATOMS: atom_id res chain seq x y z
N MET A 1 -16.55 59.13 -35.78
CA MET A 1 -16.38 57.74 -35.35
C MET A 1 -15.01 57.41 -34.72
N ARG A 2 -13.93 58.19 -34.87
CA ARG A 2 -12.62 57.90 -34.22
C ARG A 2 -12.54 58.23 -32.72
N PHE A 3 -13.30 59.18 -32.21
CA PHE A 3 -13.28 59.60 -30.79
C PHE A 3 -13.95 58.64 -29.80
N LEU A 4 -14.87 57.75 -30.23
CA LEU A 4 -15.48 56.71 -29.36
C LEU A 4 -14.63 55.47 -29.19
N ALA A 5 -13.75 55.13 -30.14
CA ALA A 5 -12.86 53.97 -30.07
C ALA A 5 -11.68 54.18 -29.10
N GLU A 6 -11.16 55.41 -28.97
CA GLU A 6 -10.06 55.71 -28.04
C GLU A 6 -10.50 55.73 -26.56
N GLY A 7 -11.72 56.07 -26.28
CA GLY A 7 -12.29 56.06 -24.91
C GLY A 7 -12.51 54.65 -24.37
N GLN A 8 -12.96 53.72 -25.21
CA GLN A 8 -13.17 52.31 -24.83
C GLN A 8 -11.86 51.56 -24.64
N GLY A 9 -10.85 51.81 -25.46
CA GLY A 9 -9.52 51.19 -25.31
C GLY A 9 -8.83 51.56 -23.98
N ARG A 10 -8.99 52.82 -23.52
CA ARG A 10 -8.43 53.29 -22.24
C ARG A 10 -9.20 52.75 -21.03
N LEU A 11 -10.50 52.51 -21.14
CA LEU A 11 -11.30 51.86 -20.10
C LEU A 11 -10.93 50.38 -19.95
N ILE A 12 -10.78 49.66 -21.04
CA ILE A 12 -10.34 48.22 -21.04
C ILE A 12 -8.91 48.09 -20.48
N ALA A 13 -8.00 48.99 -20.91
CA ALA A 13 -6.63 49.01 -20.39
C ALA A 13 -6.57 49.29 -18.87
N ARG A 14 -7.39 50.21 -18.37
CA ARG A 14 -7.49 50.48 -16.92
C ARG A 14 -8.13 49.35 -16.16
N PHE A 15 -9.09 48.64 -16.72
CA PHE A 15 -9.66 47.42 -16.12
C PHE A 15 -8.67 46.28 -16.07
N VAL A 16 -7.88 46.08 -17.13
CA VAL A 16 -6.79 45.06 -17.17
C VAL A 16 -5.68 45.38 -16.16
N VAL A 17 -5.30 46.64 -16.01
CA VAL A 17 -4.31 47.09 -15.01
C VAL A 17 -4.84 46.95 -13.58
N LEU A 18 -6.12 47.23 -13.32
CA LEU A 18 -6.76 47.02 -12.03
C LEU A 18 -6.87 45.51 -11.67
N ILE A 19 -7.13 44.67 -12.66
CA ILE A 19 -7.12 43.19 -12.48
C ILE A 19 -5.70 42.69 -12.25
N ALA A 20 -4.69 43.18 -12.98
CA ALA A 20 -3.29 42.85 -12.79
C ALA A 20 -2.74 43.34 -11.42
N ALA A 21 -3.14 44.52 -10.96
CA ALA A 21 -2.80 45.02 -9.62
C ALA A 21 -3.50 44.22 -8.50
N GLY A 22 -4.73 43.72 -8.74
CA GLY A 22 -5.45 42.83 -7.82
C GLY A 22 -4.82 41.43 -7.70
N CYS A 23 -4.17 40.94 -8.75
CA CYS A 23 -3.44 39.65 -8.72
C CYS A 23 -2.10 39.68 -7.92
N GLY A 24 -1.58 40.89 -7.63
CA GLY A 24 -0.38 41.10 -6.81
C GLY A 24 -0.60 41.01 -5.31
N LEU A 25 -1.84 40.98 -4.82
CA LEU A 25 -2.17 40.71 -3.45
C LEU A 25 -1.98 39.19 -3.22
N ALA A 26 -0.91 38.79 -2.57
CA ALA A 26 -0.66 37.43 -2.09
C ALA A 26 -1.93 36.93 -1.38
N GLY A 27 -2.77 36.21 -2.10
CA GLY A 27 -4.08 35.77 -1.62
C GLY A 27 -3.91 34.95 -0.34
N CYS A 28 -4.53 35.38 0.75
CA CYS A 28 -4.51 34.69 2.04
C CYS A 28 -5.09 33.30 1.89
N THR A 29 -4.32 32.27 2.15
CA THR A 29 -4.81 30.89 2.24
C THR A 29 -5.53 30.72 3.57
N VAL A 30 -6.83 30.48 3.51
CA VAL A 30 -7.66 30.24 4.71
C VAL A 30 -7.49 28.80 5.19
N GLY A 31 -7.55 28.63 6.51
CA GLY A 31 -7.43 27.32 7.16
C GLY A 31 -6.06 27.06 7.77
N PRO A 32 -5.92 25.97 8.53
CA PRO A 32 -4.65 25.63 9.20
C PRO A 32 -3.62 25.14 8.17
N ASN A 33 -2.36 25.51 8.37
CA ASN A 33 -1.26 24.88 7.66
C ASN A 33 -0.94 23.53 8.35
N TYR A 34 -0.65 22.54 7.55
CA TYR A 34 -0.30 21.22 8.06
C TYR A 34 0.97 21.29 8.90
N LYS A 35 0.93 20.67 10.08
CA LYS A 35 2.09 20.38 10.94
C LYS A 35 1.94 18.95 11.41
N ARG A 36 3.00 18.17 11.28
CA ARG A 36 3.02 16.76 11.74
C ARG A 36 2.74 16.72 13.24
N PRO A 37 1.70 16.02 13.70
CA PRO A 37 1.45 15.83 15.13
C PRO A 37 2.53 14.96 15.77
N SER A 38 2.77 15.16 17.07
CA SER A 38 3.65 14.29 17.85
C SER A 38 3.00 12.93 18.07
N ALA A 39 3.80 11.88 17.98
CA ALA A 39 3.46 10.54 18.43
C ALA A 39 4.36 10.14 19.61
N PRO A 40 3.91 9.29 20.54
CA PRO A 40 4.76 8.75 21.58
C PRO A 40 5.82 7.83 20.95
N VAL A 41 7.10 8.10 21.23
CA VAL A 41 8.24 7.33 20.72
C VAL A 41 9.05 6.84 21.91
N PRO A 42 9.28 5.52 22.06
CA PRO A 42 10.16 4.99 23.09
C PRO A 42 11.61 5.42 22.85
N THR A 43 12.40 5.51 23.89
CA THR A 43 13.81 5.91 23.80
C THR A 43 14.72 4.79 23.32
N GLN A 44 14.38 3.54 23.64
CA GLN A 44 15.17 2.34 23.32
C GLN A 44 14.27 1.13 23.14
N TRP A 45 14.77 0.12 22.40
CA TRP A 45 14.18 -1.21 22.37
C TRP A 45 14.54 -2.01 23.61
N GLN A 46 13.65 -2.91 24.04
CA GLN A 46 14.00 -3.93 25.04
C GLN A 46 14.69 -5.08 24.32
N ALA A 47 15.98 -4.95 24.10
CA ALA A 47 16.81 -5.91 23.40
C ALA A 47 18.00 -6.31 24.28
N THR A 48 18.40 -7.61 24.21
CA THR A 48 19.63 -8.16 24.79
C THR A 48 20.54 -8.65 23.67
N GLU A 49 21.81 -8.93 23.94
CA GLU A 49 22.69 -9.52 22.93
C GLU A 49 22.01 -10.75 22.23
N PRO A 50 22.19 -10.93 20.89
CA PRO A 50 23.17 -10.27 20.03
C PRO A 50 22.70 -8.96 19.38
N PHE A 51 21.50 -8.46 19.70
CA PHE A 51 20.97 -7.24 19.09
C PHE A 51 21.65 -6.00 19.69
N ARG A 52 22.10 -5.12 18.82
CA ARG A 52 22.70 -3.83 19.17
C ARG A 52 22.03 -2.71 18.42
N GLU A 53 22.26 -1.50 18.87
CA GLU A 53 21.84 -0.30 18.14
C GLU A 53 22.56 -0.21 16.78
N ALA A 54 21.82 0.07 15.71
CA ALA A 54 22.35 0.14 14.37
C ALA A 54 23.36 1.29 14.22
N ALA A 55 24.52 1.00 13.63
CA ALA A 55 25.46 2.04 13.21
C ALA A 55 25.04 2.61 11.84
N PRO A 56 25.46 3.87 11.48
CA PRO A 56 25.07 4.49 10.21
C PRO A 56 25.43 3.69 8.93
N LYS A 57 26.32 2.72 9.03
CA LYS A 57 26.75 1.84 7.92
C LYS A 57 25.96 0.53 7.82
N ASP A 58 25.10 0.23 8.77
CA ASP A 58 24.37 -1.03 8.88
C ASP A 58 23.02 -0.97 8.10
N ALA A 59 22.98 -0.25 6.99
CA ALA A 59 21.76 -0.06 6.20
C ALA A 59 21.37 -1.36 5.49
N ILE A 60 20.13 -1.81 5.71
CA ILE A 60 19.49 -2.86 4.90
C ILE A 60 19.38 -2.33 3.46
N PRO A 61 19.70 -3.16 2.41
CA PRO A 61 19.56 -2.74 1.02
C PRO A 61 18.15 -2.25 0.73
N LYS A 62 17.98 -1.03 0.19
CA LYS A 62 16.68 -0.37 0.02
C LYS A 62 15.72 -1.08 -0.95
N THR A 63 16.24 -1.88 -1.87
CA THR A 63 15.42 -2.47 -2.95
C THR A 63 15.38 -3.99 -2.95
N ALA A 64 16.31 -4.64 -2.24
CA ALA A 64 16.44 -6.09 -2.23
C ALA A 64 16.85 -6.58 -0.82
N TRP A 65 16.04 -6.22 0.18
CA TRP A 65 16.33 -6.52 1.58
C TRP A 65 16.50 -8.03 1.85
N TRP A 66 15.83 -8.90 1.07
CA TRP A 66 15.90 -10.35 1.20
C TRP A 66 17.27 -10.94 0.88
N THR A 67 18.15 -10.20 0.21
CA THR A 67 19.53 -10.64 -0.09
C THR A 67 20.38 -10.87 1.15
N VAL A 68 19.98 -10.34 2.32
CA VAL A 68 20.63 -10.60 3.60
C VAL A 68 20.58 -12.07 4.01
N PHE A 69 19.61 -12.85 3.48
CA PHE A 69 19.47 -14.29 3.73
C PHE A 69 20.41 -15.14 2.86
N GLN A 70 21.08 -14.57 1.87
CA GLN A 70 22.05 -15.22 0.98
C GLN A 70 21.51 -16.51 0.33
N ASP A 71 20.24 -16.49 -0.09
CA ASP A 71 19.56 -17.60 -0.77
C ASP A 71 19.20 -17.20 -2.20
N ASP A 72 19.90 -17.81 -3.19
CA ASP A 72 19.77 -17.48 -4.60
C ASP A 72 18.38 -17.84 -5.16
N GLU A 73 17.75 -18.88 -4.62
CA GLU A 73 16.40 -19.29 -5.04
C GLU A 73 15.36 -18.28 -4.54
N LEU A 74 15.47 -17.82 -3.29
CA LEU A 74 14.66 -16.73 -2.78
C LEU A 74 14.86 -15.47 -3.61
N ASN A 75 16.11 -15.11 -3.94
CA ASN A 75 16.42 -13.94 -4.76
C ASN A 75 15.74 -14.01 -6.14
N SER A 76 15.72 -15.20 -6.77
CA SER A 76 15.04 -15.43 -8.05
C SER A 76 13.53 -15.27 -7.94
N LEU A 77 12.90 -15.87 -6.92
CA LEU A 77 11.46 -15.80 -6.69
C LEU A 77 11.01 -14.36 -6.41
N GLU A 78 11.77 -13.61 -5.63
CA GLU A 78 11.49 -12.19 -5.37
C GLU A 78 11.58 -11.34 -6.65
N GLY A 79 12.54 -11.63 -7.51
CA GLY A 79 12.63 -10.99 -8.83
C GLY A 79 11.40 -11.28 -9.71
N GLU A 80 10.91 -12.53 -9.70
CA GLU A 80 9.69 -12.91 -10.42
C GLU A 80 8.44 -12.23 -9.82
N LEU A 81 8.32 -12.16 -8.49
CA LEU A 81 7.24 -11.45 -7.81
C LEU A 81 7.18 -9.99 -8.26
N LEU A 82 8.29 -9.27 -8.19
CA LEU A 82 8.35 -7.85 -8.57
C LEU A 82 7.97 -7.62 -10.04
N ALA A 83 8.22 -8.59 -10.92
CA ALA A 83 7.90 -8.47 -12.34
C ALA A 83 6.44 -8.87 -12.66
N ALA A 84 5.89 -9.86 -11.97
CA ALA A 84 4.67 -10.53 -12.41
C ALA A 84 3.47 -10.45 -11.45
N ASN A 85 3.69 -10.10 -10.16
CA ASN A 85 2.62 -10.09 -9.16
C ASN A 85 1.47 -9.16 -9.55
N GLN A 86 0.24 -9.67 -9.51
CA GLN A 86 -0.94 -8.91 -9.96
C GLN A 86 -1.40 -7.88 -8.92
N THR A 87 -1.26 -8.16 -7.63
CA THR A 87 -1.59 -7.20 -6.56
C THR A 87 -0.66 -5.99 -6.61
N LEU A 88 0.63 -6.20 -6.88
CA LEU A 88 1.59 -5.11 -7.09
C LEU A 88 1.23 -4.27 -8.32
N LYS A 89 0.80 -4.90 -9.42
CA LYS A 89 0.33 -4.16 -10.62
C LYS A 89 -0.92 -3.33 -10.34
N VAL A 90 -1.84 -3.81 -9.52
CA VAL A 90 -3.02 -3.03 -9.08
C VAL A 90 -2.57 -1.80 -8.28
N SER A 91 -1.63 -1.95 -7.35
CA SER A 91 -1.11 -0.81 -6.57
C SER A 91 -0.38 0.22 -7.46
N ILE A 92 0.40 -0.23 -8.46
CA ILE A 92 1.00 0.66 -9.47
C ILE A 92 -0.08 1.43 -10.24
N ALA A 93 -1.17 0.79 -10.63
CA ALA A 93 -2.27 1.45 -11.33
C ALA A 93 -2.99 2.48 -10.42
N HIS A 94 -3.16 2.19 -9.14
CA HIS A 94 -3.70 3.16 -8.16
C HIS A 94 -2.78 4.37 -7.99
N PHE A 95 -1.47 4.15 -7.95
CA PHE A 95 -0.48 5.24 -7.94
C PHE A 95 -0.60 6.13 -9.18
N ASP A 96 -0.73 5.54 -10.38
CA ASP A 96 -0.92 6.30 -11.62
C ASP A 96 -2.25 7.05 -11.66
N GLN A 97 -3.34 6.46 -11.11
CA GLN A 97 -4.62 7.15 -10.93
C GLN A 97 -4.50 8.36 -9.99
N ALA A 98 -3.80 8.21 -8.86
CA ALA A 98 -3.57 9.32 -7.92
C ALA A 98 -2.75 10.45 -8.57
N ARG A 99 -1.73 10.10 -9.37
CA ARG A 99 -0.94 11.04 -10.18
C ARG A 99 -1.83 11.81 -11.15
N ALA A 100 -2.67 11.12 -11.91
CA ALA A 100 -3.59 11.73 -12.87
C ALA A 100 -4.61 12.63 -12.16
N SER A 101 -5.15 12.21 -11.02
CA SER A 101 -6.06 13.00 -10.19
C SER A 101 -5.40 14.30 -9.72
N ALA A 102 -4.15 14.24 -9.24
CA ALA A 102 -3.40 15.44 -8.86
C ALA A 102 -3.18 16.39 -10.06
N ALA A 103 -2.92 15.84 -11.26
CA ALA A 103 -2.80 16.63 -12.48
C ALA A 103 -4.11 17.34 -12.84
N VAL A 104 -5.26 16.66 -12.72
CA VAL A 104 -6.60 17.26 -12.93
C VAL A 104 -6.84 18.43 -11.98
N GLN A 105 -6.48 18.29 -10.69
CA GLN A 105 -6.64 19.39 -9.74
C GLN A 105 -5.70 20.56 -10.04
N ASN A 106 -4.48 20.29 -10.48
CA ASN A 106 -3.54 21.33 -10.91
C ASN A 106 -4.04 22.11 -12.14
N ALA A 107 -4.75 21.44 -13.06
CA ALA A 107 -5.34 22.09 -14.24
C ALA A 107 -6.38 23.16 -13.87
N ALA A 108 -6.99 23.06 -12.68
CA ALA A 108 -7.93 24.09 -12.18
C ALA A 108 -7.27 25.45 -11.84
N LEU A 109 -5.95 25.57 -11.89
CA LEU A 109 -5.23 26.85 -11.82
C LEU A 109 -5.27 27.64 -13.11
N PHE A 110 -5.68 27.04 -14.21
CA PHE A 110 -5.71 27.66 -15.53
C PHE A 110 -7.16 27.91 -15.97
N PRO A 111 -7.37 28.91 -16.88
CA PRO A 111 -8.68 29.12 -17.47
C PRO A 111 -9.13 27.90 -18.28
N SER A 112 -10.43 27.60 -18.24
CA SER A 112 -11.06 26.67 -19.18
C SER A 112 -11.50 27.41 -20.41
N VAL A 113 -11.24 26.86 -21.60
CA VAL A 113 -11.68 27.39 -22.89
C VAL A 113 -12.57 26.34 -23.55
N GLY A 114 -13.72 26.75 -24.02
CA GLY A 114 -14.70 25.88 -24.67
C GLY A 114 -15.31 26.51 -25.90
N VAL A 115 -15.79 25.66 -26.81
CA VAL A 115 -16.63 26.05 -27.93
C VAL A 115 -17.91 25.22 -27.91
N ASN A 116 -19.07 25.85 -28.00
CA ASN A 116 -20.38 25.19 -27.92
C ASN A 116 -21.24 25.55 -29.12
N PRO A 117 -21.01 25.01 -30.33
CA PRO A 117 -21.85 25.28 -31.49
C PRO A 117 -23.29 24.87 -31.19
N ALA A 118 -24.23 25.74 -31.54
CA ALA A 118 -25.66 25.46 -31.35
C ALA A 118 -26.46 25.81 -32.59
N ILE A 119 -27.32 24.89 -33.00
CA ILE A 119 -28.29 25.10 -34.06
C ILE A 119 -29.67 24.78 -33.49
N GLY A 120 -30.60 25.67 -33.59
CA GLY A 120 -31.96 25.47 -33.07
C GLY A 120 -32.99 26.36 -33.73
N ALA A 121 -34.26 26.04 -33.54
CA ALA A 121 -35.39 26.91 -33.84
C ALA A 121 -36.19 27.14 -32.55
N GLN A 122 -36.47 28.39 -32.23
CA GLN A 122 -37.22 28.75 -31.02
C GLN A 122 -38.43 29.60 -31.39
N ARG A 123 -39.60 29.22 -30.86
CA ARG A 123 -40.81 30.01 -30.95
C ARG A 123 -40.99 30.81 -29.66
N TYR A 124 -40.92 32.12 -29.79
CA TYR A 124 -41.21 33.03 -28.68
C TYR A 124 -42.71 33.30 -28.58
N SER A 125 -43.25 33.28 -27.38
CA SER A 125 -44.66 33.59 -27.11
C SER A 125 -44.95 35.06 -27.46
N GLY A 126 -46.10 35.32 -28.08
CA GLY A 126 -46.59 36.66 -28.33
C GLY A 126 -47.01 37.44 -27.05
N THR A 127 -47.17 36.73 -25.94
CA THR A 127 -47.53 37.30 -24.63
C THR A 127 -46.35 37.32 -23.65
N ARG A 128 -45.10 37.12 -24.13
CA ARG A 128 -43.92 37.15 -23.26
C ARG A 128 -43.69 38.52 -22.62
N PRO A 129 -43.21 38.59 -21.36
CA PRO A 129 -42.81 39.87 -20.77
C PRO A 129 -41.66 40.49 -21.57
N THR A 130 -41.80 41.74 -21.96
CA THR A 130 -40.75 42.55 -22.60
C THR A 130 -40.42 43.72 -21.72
N GLY A 131 -39.12 44.01 -21.57
CA GLY A 131 -38.64 45.17 -20.80
C GLY A 131 -38.79 46.51 -21.52
N SER A 132 -39.41 46.57 -22.71
CA SER A 132 -39.66 47.79 -23.50
C SER A 132 -41.15 47.96 -23.78
N ASN A 133 -41.64 49.19 -23.75
CA ASN A 133 -42.99 49.51 -24.08
C ASN A 133 -43.35 49.38 -25.58
N LEU A 134 -42.58 48.59 -26.32
CA LEU A 134 -42.82 48.27 -27.71
C LEU A 134 -43.90 47.21 -27.83
N PRO A 135 -44.92 47.38 -28.67
CA PRO A 135 -45.97 46.39 -28.87
C PRO A 135 -45.37 45.14 -29.51
N LEU A 136 -45.64 43.98 -28.88
CA LEU A 136 -45.26 42.69 -29.44
C LEU A 136 -46.10 42.39 -30.68
N SER A 137 -45.48 42.17 -31.82
CA SER A 137 -46.13 41.77 -33.05
C SER A 137 -46.35 40.23 -33.08
N GLY A 138 -47.05 39.67 -32.05
CA GLY A 138 -47.42 38.28 -32.02
C GLY A 138 -46.28 37.29 -31.65
N ALA A 139 -46.56 36.02 -31.81
CA ALA A 139 -45.57 34.96 -31.62
C ALA A 139 -44.60 34.91 -32.82
N VAL A 140 -43.28 34.82 -32.53
CA VAL A 140 -42.23 34.76 -33.54
C VAL A 140 -41.47 33.45 -33.43
N THR A 141 -41.35 32.74 -34.56
CA THR A 141 -40.42 31.59 -34.66
C THR A 141 -39.14 32.06 -35.32
N GLN A 142 -38.02 31.79 -34.67
CA GLN A 142 -36.71 32.26 -35.12
C GLN A 142 -35.73 31.10 -35.07
N ASN A 143 -34.95 30.90 -36.12
CA ASN A 143 -33.78 30.01 -36.08
C ASN A 143 -32.67 30.70 -35.31
N ASN A 144 -31.81 29.90 -34.70
CA ASN A 144 -30.63 30.36 -34.00
C ASN A 144 -29.43 29.52 -34.42
N TYR A 145 -28.47 30.12 -35.07
CA TYR A 145 -27.19 29.55 -35.43
C TYR A 145 -26.13 30.26 -34.58
N ALA A 146 -25.48 29.54 -33.66
CA ALA A 146 -24.52 30.13 -32.75
C ALA A 146 -23.21 29.37 -32.74
N LEU A 147 -22.08 30.08 -32.72
CA LEU A 147 -20.75 29.55 -32.56
C LEU A 147 -20.03 30.38 -31.49
N PRO A 148 -20.34 30.15 -30.19
CA PRO A 148 -19.70 30.85 -29.10
C PRO A 148 -18.43 30.16 -28.68
N PHE A 149 -17.36 30.93 -28.44
CA PHE A 149 -16.18 30.58 -27.68
C PHE A 149 -16.33 31.15 -26.28
N SER A 150 -16.05 30.36 -25.28
CA SER A 150 -16.16 30.78 -23.88
C SER A 150 -14.84 30.50 -23.13
N VAL A 151 -14.48 31.42 -22.24
CA VAL A 151 -13.36 31.32 -21.31
C VAL A 151 -13.93 31.54 -19.92
N SER A 152 -13.55 30.67 -18.98
CA SER A 152 -13.92 30.76 -17.56
C SER A 152 -12.74 30.53 -16.67
N TYR A 153 -12.56 31.36 -15.64
CA TYR A 153 -11.48 31.23 -14.67
C TYR A 153 -11.94 31.61 -13.26
N GLU A 154 -11.85 30.67 -12.30
CA GLU A 154 -12.13 30.97 -10.89
C GLU A 154 -10.84 31.48 -10.22
N VAL A 155 -10.89 32.77 -9.81
CA VAL A 155 -9.75 33.40 -9.11
C VAL A 155 -9.68 32.90 -7.67
N ASP A 156 -8.57 32.32 -7.29
CA ASP A 156 -8.38 31.74 -5.94
C ASP A 156 -7.95 32.80 -4.92
N LEU A 157 -8.87 33.69 -4.53
CA LEU A 157 -8.61 34.75 -3.57
C LEU A 157 -8.39 34.24 -2.14
N PHE A 158 -9.10 33.19 -1.76
CA PHE A 158 -9.11 32.65 -0.38
C PHE A 158 -8.45 31.27 -0.23
N GLY A 159 -7.77 30.80 -1.26
CA GLY A 159 -6.97 29.59 -1.21
C GLY A 159 -7.73 28.27 -1.33
N LYS A 160 -9.02 28.29 -1.74
CA LYS A 160 -9.81 27.07 -1.95
C LYS A 160 -9.14 26.14 -2.97
N ARG A 161 -8.75 26.68 -4.14
CA ARG A 161 -8.08 25.91 -5.19
C ARG A 161 -6.70 25.41 -4.75
N ARG A 162 -5.91 26.27 -4.12
CA ARG A 162 -4.61 25.88 -3.56
C ARG A 162 -4.74 24.77 -2.53
N ARG A 163 -5.73 24.81 -1.63
CA ARG A 163 -5.99 23.75 -0.65
C ARG A 163 -6.48 22.45 -1.31
N THR A 164 -7.26 22.55 -2.40
CA THR A 164 -7.66 21.35 -3.17
C THR A 164 -6.44 20.67 -3.81
N ILE A 165 -5.53 21.46 -4.36
CA ILE A 165 -4.27 20.96 -4.96
C ILE A 165 -3.37 20.38 -3.89
N GLU A 166 -3.24 21.04 -2.72
CA GLU A 166 -2.49 20.53 -1.58
C GLU A 166 -3.02 19.16 -1.13
N ALA A 167 -4.34 19.02 -1.01
CA ALA A 167 -4.97 17.74 -0.68
C ALA A 167 -4.68 16.65 -1.74
N ALA A 168 -4.81 16.99 -3.02
CA ALA A 168 -4.55 16.05 -4.12
C ALA A 168 -3.08 15.64 -4.20
N GLN A 169 -2.16 16.59 -3.98
CA GLN A 169 -0.72 16.30 -3.94
C GLN A 169 -0.35 15.42 -2.73
N ALA A 170 -0.93 15.68 -1.55
CA ALA A 170 -0.73 14.85 -0.38
C ALA A 170 -1.31 13.43 -0.59
N SER A 171 -2.47 13.31 -1.24
CA SER A 171 -3.07 12.02 -1.62
C SER A 171 -2.18 11.24 -2.60
N PHE A 172 -1.56 11.92 -3.57
CA PHE A 172 -0.61 11.30 -4.48
C PHE A 172 0.64 10.80 -3.76
N GLN A 173 1.15 11.56 -2.77
CA GLN A 173 2.26 11.13 -1.91
C GLN A 173 1.87 9.95 -1.01
N ALA A 174 0.65 9.93 -0.48
CA ALA A 174 0.12 8.81 0.29
C ALA A 174 0.07 7.53 -0.58
N SER A 175 -0.41 7.63 -1.82
CA SER A 175 -0.45 6.49 -2.75
C SER A 175 0.94 6.00 -3.15
N ALA A 176 1.96 6.88 -3.18
CA ALA A 176 3.34 6.46 -3.39
C ALA A 176 3.88 5.66 -2.21
N ALA A 177 3.56 6.07 -0.98
CA ALA A 177 3.93 5.34 0.23
C ALA A 177 3.20 4.00 0.33
N ASP A 178 1.90 3.94 -0.02
CA ASP A 178 1.11 2.71 -0.09
C ASP A 178 1.71 1.71 -1.09
N LEU A 179 2.13 2.16 -2.27
CA LEU A 179 2.80 1.30 -3.26
C LEU A 179 4.05 0.63 -2.67
N GLU A 180 4.88 1.37 -1.94
CA GLU A 180 6.08 0.82 -1.30
C GLU A 180 5.72 -0.10 -0.12
N ASN A 181 4.64 0.20 0.61
CA ASN A 181 4.12 -0.67 1.65
C ASN A 181 3.61 -2.01 1.08
N VAL A 182 2.83 -1.98 0.01
CA VAL A 182 2.37 -3.18 -0.70
C VAL A 182 3.55 -4.01 -1.20
N ARG A 183 4.58 -3.37 -1.78
CA ARG A 183 5.80 -4.05 -2.21
C ARG A 183 6.49 -4.76 -1.03
N LEU A 184 6.67 -4.05 0.10
CA LEU A 184 7.30 -4.60 1.30
C LEU A 184 6.51 -5.77 1.88
N VAL A 185 5.19 -5.65 1.94
CA VAL A 185 4.31 -6.71 2.45
C VAL A 185 4.39 -7.96 1.59
N LEU A 186 4.27 -7.82 0.26
CA LEU A 186 4.29 -8.96 -0.66
C LEU A 186 5.65 -9.68 -0.68
N THR A 187 6.75 -8.94 -0.66
CA THR A 187 8.09 -9.54 -0.58
C THR A 187 8.32 -10.23 0.76
N ALA A 188 7.82 -9.68 1.86
CA ALA A 188 7.91 -10.34 3.16
C ALA A 188 7.03 -11.60 3.26
N GLU A 189 5.84 -11.58 2.64
CA GLU A 189 4.96 -12.74 2.54
C GLU A 189 5.62 -13.88 1.74
N LEU A 190 6.17 -13.57 0.57
CA LEU A 190 6.90 -14.55 -0.24
C LEU A 190 8.06 -15.17 0.54
N ALA A 191 8.89 -14.36 1.20
CA ALA A 191 10.01 -14.87 1.98
C ALA A 191 9.54 -15.76 3.16
N ALA A 192 8.46 -15.39 3.85
CA ALA A 192 7.89 -16.16 4.95
C ALA A 192 7.33 -17.52 4.46
N ASP A 193 6.58 -17.52 3.37
CA ASP A 193 6.04 -18.74 2.75
C ASP A 193 7.15 -19.64 2.23
N TYR A 194 8.17 -19.06 1.61
CA TYR A 194 9.36 -19.78 1.17
C TYR A 194 10.07 -20.48 2.34
N PHE A 195 10.36 -19.78 3.43
CA PHE A 195 11.00 -20.41 4.59
C PHE A 195 10.10 -21.42 5.30
N THR A 196 8.78 -21.20 5.30
CA THR A 196 7.83 -22.20 5.77
C THR A 196 7.89 -23.49 4.93
N LEU A 197 7.94 -23.34 3.59
CA LEU A 197 8.08 -24.45 2.67
C LEU A 197 9.40 -25.21 2.90
N ARG A 198 10.52 -24.51 3.10
CA ARG A 198 11.82 -25.11 3.41
C ARG A 198 11.85 -25.79 4.79
N GLN A 199 11.13 -25.26 5.77
CA GLN A 199 10.89 -25.94 7.04
C GLN A 199 10.15 -27.26 6.82
N ILE A 200 9.07 -27.26 6.06
CA ILE A 200 8.29 -28.45 5.73
C ILE A 200 9.16 -29.47 4.97
N ASP A 201 9.95 -29.05 4.00
CA ASP A 201 10.89 -29.93 3.28
C ASP A 201 11.87 -30.62 4.25
N THR A 202 12.36 -29.88 5.25
CA THR A 202 13.24 -30.43 6.29
C THR A 202 12.52 -31.48 7.13
N GLN A 203 11.29 -31.21 7.54
CA GLN A 203 10.46 -32.16 8.30
C GLN A 203 10.14 -33.41 7.47
N LEU A 204 9.82 -33.27 6.18
CA LEU A 204 9.58 -34.41 5.28
C LEU A 204 10.82 -35.27 5.10
N ALA A 205 12.00 -34.66 5.03
CA ALA A 205 13.26 -35.42 4.99
C ALA A 205 13.54 -36.21 6.30
N LEU A 206 13.14 -35.64 7.45
CA LEU A 206 13.17 -36.33 8.73
C LEU A 206 12.19 -37.51 8.73
N TYR A 207 10.96 -37.33 8.31
CA TYR A 207 9.98 -38.40 8.20
C TYR A 207 10.44 -39.52 7.26
N ALA A 208 11.00 -39.18 6.10
CA ALA A 208 11.49 -40.17 5.15
C ALA A 208 12.60 -41.10 5.77
N ARG A 209 13.57 -40.49 6.49
CA ARG A 209 14.60 -41.22 7.19
C ARG A 209 14.04 -42.11 8.33
N THR A 210 13.08 -41.57 9.08
CA THR A 210 12.43 -42.30 10.17
C THR A 210 11.61 -43.45 9.64
N VAL A 211 10.83 -43.27 8.58
CA VAL A 211 10.06 -44.35 7.92
C VAL A 211 11.01 -45.49 7.43
N ASP A 212 12.15 -45.17 6.83
CA ASP A 212 13.14 -46.17 6.44
C ASP A 212 13.71 -46.96 7.64
N THR A 213 13.99 -46.26 8.75
CA THR A 213 14.46 -46.87 10.00
C THR A 213 13.39 -47.77 10.62
N LEU A 214 12.13 -47.32 10.66
CA LEU A 214 11.00 -48.12 11.19
C LEU A 214 10.72 -49.35 10.33
N LYS A 215 10.83 -49.28 9.00
CA LYS A 215 10.72 -50.45 8.11
C LYS A 215 11.78 -51.51 8.45
N LYS A 216 13.03 -51.09 8.62
CA LYS A 216 14.12 -52.00 9.02
C LYS A 216 13.88 -52.55 10.41
N GLY A 217 13.34 -51.75 11.33
CA GLY A 217 12.91 -52.20 12.66
C GLY A 217 11.81 -53.25 12.59
N LEU A 218 10.80 -53.04 11.79
CA LEU A 218 9.69 -53.99 11.58
C LEU A 218 10.19 -55.33 10.98
N ASP A 219 11.11 -55.31 10.00
CA ASP A 219 11.71 -56.51 9.43
C ASP A 219 12.49 -57.31 10.48
N LEU A 220 13.21 -56.62 11.36
CA LEU A 220 13.93 -57.25 12.46
C LEU A 220 12.98 -57.89 13.47
N VAL A 221 11.92 -57.15 13.91
CA VAL A 221 10.96 -57.66 14.90
C VAL A 221 10.18 -58.84 14.34
N ASN A 222 9.77 -58.79 13.03
CA ASN A 222 9.11 -59.89 12.34
C ASN A 222 10.02 -61.15 12.29
N SER A 223 11.30 -61.00 12.02
CA SER A 223 12.27 -62.09 12.01
C SER A 223 12.43 -62.70 13.40
N ARG A 224 12.46 -61.87 14.46
CA ARG A 224 12.53 -62.34 15.87
C ARG A 224 11.24 -63.03 16.32
N HIS A 225 10.09 -62.54 15.87
CA HIS A 225 8.78 -63.13 16.13
C HIS A 225 8.69 -64.53 15.51
N SER A 226 9.06 -64.65 14.23
CA SER A 226 9.09 -65.91 13.52
C SER A 226 10.05 -66.94 14.18
N GLY A 227 11.12 -66.44 14.81
CA GLY A 227 12.06 -67.24 15.63
C GLY A 227 11.58 -67.52 17.07
N GLY A 228 10.38 -67.05 17.45
CA GLY A 228 9.77 -67.22 18.79
C GLY A 228 10.42 -66.39 19.90
N VAL A 229 11.19 -65.34 19.55
CA VAL A 229 11.93 -64.49 20.51
C VAL A 229 11.20 -63.17 20.77
N ALA A 230 10.36 -62.68 19.85
CA ALA A 230 9.55 -61.47 19.99
C ALA A 230 8.03 -61.81 20.04
N SER A 231 7.25 -60.97 20.71
CA SER A 231 5.80 -61.18 20.80
C SER A 231 5.09 -60.57 19.58
N GLY A 232 3.85 -61.01 19.29
CA GLY A 232 3.00 -60.36 18.29
C GLY A 232 2.63 -58.91 18.69
N LEU A 233 2.71 -58.56 19.97
CA LEU A 233 2.53 -57.20 20.45
C LEU A 233 3.66 -56.27 19.96
N ASP A 234 4.91 -56.76 19.98
CA ASP A 234 6.07 -55.97 19.51
C ASP A 234 5.95 -55.64 18.03
N VAL A 235 5.47 -56.61 17.21
CA VAL A 235 5.16 -56.38 15.78
C VAL A 235 4.09 -55.32 15.61
N ALA A 236 2.97 -55.47 16.32
CA ALA A 236 1.83 -54.52 16.22
C ALA A 236 2.22 -53.10 16.67
N GLN A 237 3.11 -52.95 17.65
CA GLN A 237 3.62 -51.68 18.12
C GLN A 237 4.44 -50.98 17.03
N GLU A 238 5.39 -51.70 16.39
CA GLU A 238 6.20 -51.13 15.30
C GLU A 238 5.38 -50.80 14.06
N GLU A 239 4.43 -51.69 13.66
CA GLU A 239 3.49 -51.40 12.55
C GLU A 239 2.68 -50.16 12.84
N THR A 240 2.19 -49.97 14.07
CA THR A 240 1.45 -48.80 14.47
C THR A 240 2.28 -47.53 14.33
N LEU A 241 3.52 -47.52 14.84
CA LEU A 241 4.44 -46.41 14.74
C LEU A 241 4.80 -46.09 13.29
N LEU A 242 5.08 -47.10 12.47
CA LEU A 242 5.36 -46.95 11.05
C LEU A 242 4.18 -46.28 10.30
N ASN A 243 2.96 -46.80 10.48
CA ASN A 243 1.77 -46.34 9.75
C ASN A 243 1.38 -44.93 10.22
N THR A 244 1.46 -44.61 11.50
CA THR A 244 1.20 -43.26 12.00
C THR A 244 2.23 -42.25 11.50
N THR A 245 3.50 -42.63 11.45
CA THR A 245 4.58 -41.80 10.90
C THR A 245 4.39 -41.54 9.40
N GLN A 246 4.01 -42.56 8.63
CA GLN A 246 3.69 -42.42 7.21
C GLN A 246 2.47 -41.47 6.99
N THR A 247 1.44 -41.65 7.80
CA THR A 247 0.24 -40.76 7.73
C THR A 247 0.61 -39.29 8.00
N ALA A 248 1.45 -39.06 9.02
CA ALA A 248 1.90 -37.70 9.33
C ALA A 248 2.72 -37.07 8.17
N ALA A 249 3.58 -37.88 7.54
CA ALA A 249 4.34 -37.45 6.36
C ALA A 249 3.43 -37.08 5.19
N ILE A 250 2.37 -37.86 4.91
CA ILE A 250 1.41 -37.61 3.83
C ILE A 250 0.64 -36.31 4.10
N LEU A 251 0.17 -36.11 5.34
CA LEU A 251 -0.52 -34.86 5.71
C LEU A 251 0.40 -33.63 5.59
N LEU A 252 1.67 -33.78 5.91
CA LEU A 252 2.64 -32.69 5.76
C LEU A 252 2.92 -32.38 4.28
N GLN A 253 2.85 -33.37 3.36
CA GLN A 253 2.93 -33.12 1.92
C GLN A 253 1.78 -32.25 1.42
N GLN A 254 0.58 -32.39 1.99
CA GLN A 254 -0.55 -31.52 1.69
C GLN A 254 -0.24 -30.07 2.06
N GLN A 255 0.31 -29.84 3.25
CA GLN A 255 0.69 -28.48 3.68
C GLN A 255 1.78 -27.91 2.77
N ARG A 256 2.80 -28.72 2.42
CA ARG A 256 3.82 -28.32 1.47
C ARG A 256 3.22 -27.81 0.17
N LYS A 257 2.26 -28.56 -0.38
CA LYS A 257 1.59 -28.18 -1.64
C LYS A 257 0.84 -26.86 -1.51
N GLN A 258 0.19 -26.59 -0.37
CA GLN A 258 -0.50 -25.33 -0.13
C GLN A 258 0.45 -24.13 -0.16
N PHE A 259 1.63 -24.22 0.47
CA PHE A 259 2.63 -23.15 0.42
C PHE A 259 3.29 -23.02 -0.96
N GLU A 260 3.52 -24.14 -1.66
CA GLU A 260 3.99 -24.10 -3.05
C GLU A 260 3.00 -23.35 -3.97
N ASP A 261 1.69 -23.61 -3.81
CA ASP A 261 0.63 -22.94 -4.54
C ASP A 261 0.53 -21.45 -4.16
N ALA A 262 0.72 -21.10 -2.89
CA ALA A 262 0.76 -19.70 -2.44
C ALA A 262 1.94 -18.94 -3.07
N VAL A 263 3.13 -19.53 -3.07
CA VAL A 263 4.31 -18.97 -3.73
C VAL A 263 4.04 -18.77 -5.23
N ALA A 264 3.42 -19.76 -5.91
CA ALA A 264 3.06 -19.64 -7.33
C ALA A 264 2.18 -18.41 -7.60
N VAL A 265 1.16 -18.18 -6.77
CA VAL A 265 0.27 -17.00 -6.89
C VAL A 265 1.03 -15.70 -6.69
N LEU A 266 1.92 -15.65 -5.68
CA LEU A 266 2.73 -14.47 -5.41
C LEU A 266 3.65 -14.09 -6.57
N ILE A 267 4.24 -15.07 -7.25
CA ILE A 267 5.08 -14.85 -8.45
C ILE A 267 4.27 -14.76 -9.76
N GLY A 268 2.93 -14.75 -9.67
CA GLY A 268 2.03 -14.56 -10.81
C GLY A 268 1.95 -15.76 -11.77
N LYS A 269 2.21 -16.98 -11.29
CA LYS A 269 2.10 -18.22 -12.06
C LYS A 269 0.87 -19.03 -11.65
N PRO A 270 0.23 -19.76 -12.58
CA PRO A 270 -0.80 -20.74 -12.23
C PRO A 270 -0.19 -21.85 -11.35
N ALA A 271 -0.85 -22.17 -10.23
CA ALA A 271 -0.35 -23.17 -9.30
C ALA A 271 -0.08 -24.56 -9.93
N PRO A 272 -0.89 -25.07 -10.91
CA PRO A 272 -0.60 -26.36 -11.56
C PRO A 272 0.69 -26.37 -12.38
N ASP A 273 1.14 -25.21 -12.85
CA ASP A 273 2.33 -25.09 -13.72
C ASP A 273 3.61 -24.76 -12.94
N PHE A 274 3.50 -24.66 -11.61
CA PHE A 274 4.63 -24.32 -10.74
C PHE A 274 5.03 -25.48 -9.85
N HIS A 275 6.32 -25.73 -9.81
CA HIS A 275 6.91 -26.71 -8.92
C HIS A 275 8.25 -26.20 -8.38
N LEU A 276 8.39 -26.26 -7.06
CA LEU A 276 9.63 -25.91 -6.37
C LEU A 276 10.32 -27.19 -5.88
N PRO A 277 11.58 -27.44 -6.28
CA PRO A 277 12.31 -28.62 -5.86
C PRO A 277 12.41 -28.72 -4.32
N THR A 278 12.29 -29.92 -3.79
CA THR A 278 12.49 -30.17 -2.34
C THR A 278 13.93 -29.92 -1.96
N ARG A 279 14.14 -29.10 -0.92
CA ARG A 279 15.47 -28.78 -0.38
C ARG A 279 15.36 -28.56 1.13
N THR A 280 16.21 -29.25 1.89
CA THR A 280 16.29 -29.02 3.33
C THR A 280 16.83 -27.60 3.62
N MET A 281 16.34 -27.03 4.70
CA MET A 281 16.75 -25.72 5.16
C MET A 281 18.20 -25.73 5.65
N SER A 282 19.03 -24.86 5.08
CA SER A 282 20.43 -24.66 5.47
C SER A 282 20.73 -23.23 5.92
N ALA A 283 19.79 -22.32 5.71
CA ALA A 283 19.95 -20.92 6.06
C ALA A 283 19.94 -20.70 7.58
N GLU A 284 20.80 -19.80 8.05
CA GLU A 284 20.75 -19.27 9.40
C GLU A 284 20.16 -17.84 9.36
N PRO A 285 19.44 -17.41 10.42
CA PRO A 285 18.95 -16.05 10.53
C PRO A 285 20.11 -15.06 10.38
N PRO A 286 19.96 -14.03 9.54
CA PRO A 286 20.97 -12.98 9.42
C PRO A 286 21.07 -12.19 10.73
N ASN A 287 22.24 -11.60 10.99
CA ASN A 287 22.37 -10.64 12.06
C ASN A 287 21.72 -9.32 11.61
N ILE A 288 20.61 -8.93 12.23
CA ILE A 288 19.86 -7.73 11.91
C ILE A 288 20.14 -6.71 13.00
N ASP A 289 20.79 -5.61 12.62
CA ASP A 289 21.02 -4.50 13.53
C ASP A 289 19.73 -3.66 13.62
N THR A 290 19.27 -3.42 14.85
CA THR A 290 18.05 -2.64 15.09
C THR A 290 18.37 -1.15 15.13
N SER A 291 17.63 -0.35 14.34
CA SER A 291 17.73 1.10 14.37
C SER A 291 17.10 1.69 15.64
N LEU A 292 17.37 2.99 15.91
CA LEU A 292 16.66 3.70 16.97
C LEU A 292 15.14 3.70 16.74
N PRO A 293 14.32 3.65 17.79
CA PRO A 293 12.86 3.71 17.65
C PRO A 293 12.37 4.94 16.86
N SER A 294 13.03 6.08 17.01
CA SER A 294 12.72 7.33 16.27
C SER A 294 12.86 7.18 14.76
N ASP A 295 13.78 6.35 14.28
CA ASP A 295 14.07 6.16 12.85
C ASP A 295 12.93 5.47 12.12
N LEU A 296 12.10 4.66 12.81
CA LEU A 296 10.93 4.03 12.22
C LEU A 296 9.96 5.04 11.62
N LEU A 297 9.83 6.23 12.21
CA LEU A 297 8.96 7.30 11.73
C LEU A 297 9.33 7.77 10.31
N GLU A 298 10.56 7.50 9.86
CA GLU A 298 11.06 7.90 8.55
C GLU A 298 11.32 6.72 7.62
N ARG A 299 11.39 5.49 8.16
CA ARG A 299 11.76 4.28 7.42
C ARG A 299 10.58 3.37 7.07
N ARG A 300 9.40 3.59 7.63
CA ARG A 300 8.22 2.77 7.35
C ARG A 300 7.27 3.46 6.37
N PRO A 301 6.93 2.81 5.26
CA PRO A 301 6.03 3.39 4.26
C PRO A 301 4.59 3.52 4.77
N ASP A 302 4.08 2.62 5.62
CA ASP A 302 2.74 2.71 6.22
C ASP A 302 2.59 3.93 7.16
N ILE A 303 3.63 4.25 7.93
CA ILE A 303 3.64 5.47 8.76
C ILE A 303 3.63 6.72 7.89
N ALA A 304 4.41 6.71 6.81
CA ALA A 304 4.46 7.82 5.87
C ALA A 304 3.14 8.02 5.12
N GLU A 305 2.47 6.94 4.72
CA GLU A 305 1.12 6.97 4.15
C GLU A 305 0.12 7.63 5.12
N ALA A 306 0.07 7.14 6.36
CA ALA A 306 -0.82 7.67 7.40
C ALA A 306 -0.56 9.17 7.67
N GLU A 307 0.71 9.59 7.66
CA GLU A 307 1.11 10.99 7.81
C GLU A 307 0.64 11.85 6.63
N ARG A 308 0.77 11.37 5.39
CA ARG A 308 0.26 12.09 4.21
C ARG A 308 -1.26 12.17 4.20
N GLN A 309 -1.96 11.15 4.69
CA GLN A 309 -3.41 11.15 4.83
C GLN A 309 -3.89 12.22 5.83
N MET A 310 -3.15 12.48 6.92
CA MET A 310 -3.42 13.62 7.79
C MET A 310 -3.26 14.97 7.04
N ALA A 311 -2.27 15.10 6.15
CA ALA A 311 -2.09 16.30 5.35
C ALA A 311 -3.28 16.51 4.40
N VAL A 312 -3.83 15.44 3.80
CA VAL A 312 -5.06 15.49 2.99
C VAL A 312 -6.22 16.08 3.78
N THR A 313 -6.52 15.49 4.94
CA THR A 313 -7.67 15.90 5.76
C THR A 313 -7.49 17.30 6.38
N ASN A 314 -6.25 17.69 6.71
CA ASN A 314 -5.95 19.07 7.11
C ASN A 314 -6.26 20.08 6.00
N ALA A 315 -5.89 19.77 4.75
CA ALA A 315 -6.21 20.64 3.62
C ALA A 315 -7.73 20.73 3.38
N GLN A 316 -8.49 19.64 3.62
CA GLN A 316 -9.95 19.63 3.55
C GLN A 316 -10.62 20.59 4.55
N ILE A 317 -10.05 20.80 5.74
CA ILE A 317 -10.49 21.83 6.67
C ILE A 317 -10.37 23.23 6.01
N GLY A 318 -9.25 23.46 5.33
CA GLY A 318 -9.02 24.71 4.59
C GLY A 318 -10.05 24.94 3.48
N ILE A 319 -10.36 23.89 2.70
CA ILE A 319 -11.39 23.93 1.65
C ILE A 319 -12.77 24.27 2.26
N ALA A 320 -13.16 23.60 3.35
CA ALA A 320 -14.42 23.85 4.03
C ALA A 320 -14.51 25.26 4.61
N LYS A 321 -13.43 25.80 5.17
CA LYS A 321 -13.35 27.19 5.67
C LYS A 321 -13.39 28.20 4.53
N ALA A 322 -12.79 27.92 3.38
CA ALA A 322 -12.82 28.80 2.21
C ALA A 322 -14.25 29.01 1.67
N ALA A 323 -15.16 28.06 1.89
CA ALA A 323 -16.57 28.19 1.52
C ALA A 323 -17.34 29.30 2.29
N TYR A 324 -16.78 29.88 3.33
CA TYR A 324 -17.34 31.07 4.01
C TYR A 324 -17.08 32.37 3.27
N TYR A 325 -16.22 32.38 2.28
CA TYR A 325 -15.81 33.55 1.52
C TYR A 325 -16.42 33.55 0.11
N PRO A 326 -16.53 34.70 -0.55
CA PRO A 326 -17.06 34.82 -1.91
C PRO A 326 -16.15 34.04 -2.90
N SER A 327 -16.76 33.36 -3.87
CA SER A 327 -16.08 32.93 -5.09
C SER A 327 -16.12 34.01 -6.15
N LEU A 328 -15.02 34.23 -6.87
CA LEU A 328 -14.89 35.15 -7.97
C LEU A 328 -14.56 34.39 -9.25
N VAL A 329 -15.46 34.44 -10.22
CA VAL A 329 -15.28 33.83 -11.53
C VAL A 329 -15.18 34.94 -12.58
N LEU A 330 -14.09 34.96 -13.31
CA LEU A 330 -13.91 35.76 -14.52
C LEU A 330 -14.42 34.97 -15.71
N PHE A 331 -15.16 35.61 -16.59
CA PHE A 331 -15.65 34.97 -17.81
C PHE A 331 -15.46 35.87 -19.02
N GLY A 332 -15.24 35.26 -20.16
CA GLY A 332 -15.23 35.89 -21.47
C GLY A 332 -15.99 35.00 -22.45
N GLN A 333 -16.78 35.61 -23.30
CA GLN A 333 -17.49 34.94 -24.37
C GLN A 333 -17.35 35.76 -25.63
N GLY A 334 -17.11 35.13 -26.75
CA GLY A 334 -17.03 35.77 -28.06
C GLY A 334 -17.40 34.78 -29.15
N GLY A 335 -17.90 35.28 -30.30
CA GLY A 335 -18.27 34.38 -31.38
C GLY A 335 -19.31 35.01 -32.30
N TRP A 336 -20.12 34.18 -32.91
CA TRP A 336 -21.15 34.61 -33.86
C TRP A 336 -22.50 34.02 -33.50
N ASN A 337 -23.55 34.83 -33.74
CA ASN A 337 -24.93 34.40 -33.55
C ASN A 337 -25.83 35.03 -34.65
N SER A 338 -26.57 34.21 -35.40
CA SER A 338 -27.42 34.67 -36.50
C SER A 338 -28.70 33.83 -36.63
N ALA A 339 -29.77 34.50 -37.09
CA ALA A 339 -30.98 33.77 -37.49
C ALA A 339 -30.84 33.04 -38.84
N ASN A 340 -29.87 33.45 -39.68
CA ASN A 340 -29.59 32.87 -40.99
C ASN A 340 -28.16 32.33 -41.05
N ILE A 341 -28.01 31.08 -41.46
CA ILE A 341 -26.71 30.46 -41.54
C ILE A 341 -25.73 31.13 -42.52
N SER A 342 -26.26 31.70 -43.63
CA SER A 342 -25.47 32.42 -44.62
C SER A 342 -24.88 33.74 -44.11
N GLN A 343 -25.41 34.28 -43.01
CA GLN A 343 -24.96 35.53 -42.39
C GLN A 343 -24.17 35.30 -41.12
N LEU A 344 -23.97 34.05 -40.70
CA LEU A 344 -23.36 33.70 -39.42
C LEU A 344 -21.98 34.36 -39.22
N PHE A 345 -21.13 34.39 -40.24
CA PHE A 345 -19.79 34.97 -40.13
C PHE A 345 -19.70 36.44 -40.55
N ASN A 346 -20.83 37.12 -40.71
CA ASN A 346 -20.83 38.55 -40.97
C ASN A 346 -20.43 39.33 -39.70
N ALA A 347 -19.85 40.51 -39.86
CA ALA A 347 -19.47 41.39 -38.75
C ALA A 347 -20.66 41.76 -37.83
N GLU A 348 -21.85 41.89 -38.39
CA GLU A 348 -23.08 42.17 -37.68
C GLU A 348 -23.57 41.03 -36.79
N SER A 349 -23.12 39.78 -37.07
CA SER A 349 -23.43 38.57 -36.27
C SER A 349 -22.44 38.35 -35.14
N ALA A 350 -21.35 39.13 -35.06
CA ALA A 350 -20.35 38.99 -34.00
C ALA A 350 -20.92 39.46 -32.65
N VAL A 351 -20.73 38.60 -31.66
CA VAL A 351 -21.15 38.84 -30.26
C VAL A 351 -19.99 38.68 -29.32
N TRP A 352 -19.94 39.45 -28.26
CA TRP A 352 -18.97 39.28 -27.18
C TRP A 352 -19.52 39.74 -25.84
N ALA A 353 -19.03 39.14 -24.77
CA ALA A 353 -19.27 39.56 -23.40
C ALA A 353 -18.03 39.24 -22.56
N VAL A 354 -17.64 40.13 -21.67
CA VAL A 354 -16.64 39.93 -20.65
C VAL A 354 -17.14 40.42 -19.31
N GLY A 355 -16.77 39.74 -18.24
CA GLY A 355 -17.23 40.12 -16.92
C GLY A 355 -16.62 39.31 -15.79
N ALA A 356 -17.06 39.67 -14.60
CA ALA A 356 -16.72 38.94 -13.37
C ALA A 356 -18.00 38.71 -12.58
N THR A 357 -18.15 37.54 -12.03
CA THR A 357 -19.26 37.17 -11.14
C THR A 357 -18.72 36.86 -9.76
N ALA A 358 -19.16 37.58 -8.74
CA ALA A 358 -18.91 37.27 -7.33
C ALA A 358 -20.17 36.61 -6.74
N ALA A 359 -19.99 35.43 -6.15
CA ALA A 359 -21.07 34.68 -5.52
C ALA A 359 -20.76 34.36 -4.07
N GLN A 360 -21.69 34.74 -3.18
CA GLN A 360 -21.62 34.47 -1.74
C GLN A 360 -22.97 33.99 -1.23
N ALA A 361 -23.05 32.79 -0.70
CA ALA A 361 -24.26 32.38 -0.02
C ALA A 361 -24.34 33.04 1.37
N ILE A 362 -25.39 33.73 1.66
CA ILE A 362 -25.61 34.49 2.92
C ILE A 362 -26.19 33.57 3.98
N PHE A 363 -27.15 32.72 3.61
CA PHE A 363 -27.81 31.76 4.52
C PHE A 363 -27.76 30.33 3.96
N THR A 364 -27.36 29.36 4.78
CA THR A 364 -27.25 27.98 4.39
C THR A 364 -27.83 27.01 5.43
N GLY A 365 -28.65 27.47 6.36
CA GLY A 365 -29.26 26.63 7.39
C GLY A 365 -28.26 25.90 8.27
N GLY A 366 -27.03 26.41 8.48
CA GLY A 366 -25.98 25.79 9.27
C GLY A 366 -25.05 24.82 8.50
N ALA A 367 -25.32 24.52 7.21
CA ALA A 367 -24.57 23.54 6.43
C ALA A 367 -23.06 23.80 6.39
N ARG A 368 -22.62 25.07 6.25
CA ARG A 368 -21.18 25.40 6.24
C ARG A 368 -20.49 25.09 7.57
N ARG A 369 -21.17 25.40 8.69
CA ARG A 369 -20.65 25.08 10.03
C ARG A 369 -20.50 23.58 10.20
N ALA A 370 -21.53 22.82 9.84
CA ALA A 370 -21.50 21.35 9.88
C ALA A 370 -20.39 20.77 8.99
N GLN A 371 -20.16 21.35 7.78
CA GLN A 371 -19.09 20.91 6.88
C GLN A 371 -17.69 21.14 7.47
N VAL A 372 -17.46 22.26 8.16
CA VAL A 372 -16.19 22.50 8.86
C VAL A 372 -16.02 21.52 10.04
N GLN A 373 -17.08 21.28 10.82
CA GLN A 373 -17.04 20.28 11.90
C GLN A 373 -16.78 18.88 11.38
N PHE A 374 -17.41 18.49 10.27
CA PHE A 374 -17.16 17.21 9.59
C PHE A 374 -15.68 17.07 9.18
N SER A 375 -15.11 18.09 8.54
CA SER A 375 -13.71 18.07 8.12
C SER A 375 -12.74 18.03 9.32
N GLN A 376 -13.10 18.70 10.42
CA GLN A 376 -12.30 18.70 11.65
C GLN A 376 -12.31 17.30 12.30
N ALA A 377 -13.49 16.69 12.46
CA ALA A 377 -13.61 15.34 12.99
C ALA A 377 -12.88 14.30 12.10
N GLY A 378 -12.89 14.49 10.77
CA GLY A 378 -12.13 13.70 9.82
C GLY A 378 -10.60 13.81 10.06
N TYR A 379 -10.11 15.03 10.31
CA TYR A 379 -8.71 15.24 10.67
C TYR A 379 -8.35 14.57 12.01
N ASP A 380 -9.18 14.74 13.04
CA ASP A 380 -8.96 14.14 14.36
C ASP A 380 -8.92 12.60 14.27
N ALA A 381 -9.77 12.00 13.42
CA ALA A 381 -9.74 10.56 13.15
C ALA A 381 -8.44 10.11 12.48
N THR A 382 -7.92 10.87 11.51
CA THR A 382 -6.64 10.53 10.85
C THR A 382 -5.44 10.72 11.78
N VAL A 383 -5.47 11.69 12.70
CA VAL A 383 -4.44 11.84 13.75
C VAL A 383 -4.43 10.62 14.69
N ALA A 384 -5.60 10.13 15.09
CA ALA A 384 -5.70 8.93 15.91
C ALA A 384 -5.18 7.69 15.14
N GLY A 385 -5.57 7.54 13.86
CA GLY A 385 -5.08 6.46 12.99
C GLY A 385 -3.57 6.49 12.82
N TYR A 386 -2.96 7.66 12.59
CA TYR A 386 -1.51 7.81 12.52
C TYR A 386 -0.82 7.32 13.82
N ARG A 387 -1.33 7.73 14.97
CA ARG A 387 -0.79 7.30 16.27
C ARG A 387 -0.92 5.80 16.48
N ASP A 388 -2.04 5.21 16.07
CA ASP A 388 -2.26 3.77 16.12
C ASP A 388 -1.26 3.01 15.24
N THR A 389 -1.04 3.47 14.00
CA THR A 389 -0.03 2.91 13.08
C THR A 389 1.37 2.97 13.72
N VAL A 390 1.73 4.09 14.34
CA VAL A 390 3.02 4.25 15.03
C VAL A 390 3.14 3.28 16.21
N LEU A 391 2.13 3.18 17.06
CA LEU A 391 2.14 2.26 18.21
C LEU A 391 2.24 0.79 17.76
N ASN A 392 1.49 0.39 16.74
CA ASN A 392 1.53 -0.95 16.17
C ASN A 392 2.91 -1.25 15.55
N SER A 393 3.54 -0.28 14.90
CA SER A 393 4.88 -0.47 14.36
C SER A 393 5.92 -0.74 15.45
N PHE A 394 5.86 -0.03 16.58
CA PHE A 394 6.73 -0.31 17.72
C PHE A 394 6.48 -1.68 18.33
N ARG A 395 5.21 -2.08 18.46
CA ARG A 395 4.85 -3.41 18.93
C ARG A 395 5.41 -4.50 18.02
N GLU A 396 5.25 -4.37 16.69
CA GLU A 396 5.76 -5.35 15.72
C GLU A 396 7.28 -5.54 15.83
N VAL A 397 8.04 -4.45 15.92
CA VAL A 397 9.49 -4.56 16.07
C VAL A 397 9.87 -5.21 17.40
N GLN A 398 9.26 -4.79 18.51
CA GLN A 398 9.54 -5.34 19.83
C GLN A 398 9.17 -6.83 19.92
N ASP A 399 8.03 -7.24 19.37
CA ASP A 399 7.58 -8.63 19.34
C ASP A 399 8.57 -9.51 18.56
N ASN A 400 9.07 -9.05 17.42
CA ASN A 400 10.02 -9.81 16.61
C ASN A 400 11.42 -9.87 17.26
N ILE A 401 11.89 -8.80 17.90
CA ILE A 401 13.16 -8.83 18.65
C ILE A 401 13.06 -9.83 19.80
N SER A 402 12.02 -9.74 20.62
CA SER A 402 11.81 -10.65 21.75
C SER A 402 11.60 -12.09 21.27
N GLY A 403 10.87 -12.27 20.17
CA GLY A 403 10.65 -13.57 19.54
C GLY A 403 11.96 -14.25 19.13
N LEU A 404 12.86 -13.53 18.45
CA LEU A 404 14.16 -14.07 18.05
C LEU A 404 15.04 -14.45 19.25
N GLN A 405 15.05 -13.66 20.32
CA GLN A 405 15.79 -13.97 21.54
C GLN A 405 15.28 -15.25 22.24
N ILE A 406 13.95 -15.37 22.34
CA ILE A 406 13.29 -16.54 22.92
C ILE A 406 13.57 -17.78 22.05
N LEU A 407 13.43 -17.68 20.73
CA LEU A 407 13.66 -18.76 19.80
C LEU A 407 15.14 -19.22 19.78
N ASP A 408 16.11 -18.30 19.96
CA ASP A 408 17.51 -18.71 20.08
C ASP A 408 17.78 -19.51 21.37
N THR A 409 17.16 -19.10 22.47
CA THR A 409 17.21 -19.84 23.73
C THR A 409 16.53 -21.21 23.59
N ALA A 410 15.35 -21.27 22.97
CA ALA A 410 14.65 -22.52 22.71
C ALA A 410 15.45 -23.46 21.81
N ARG A 411 16.12 -22.94 20.77
CA ARG A 411 16.99 -23.70 19.87
C ARG A 411 18.12 -24.39 20.63
N LYS A 412 18.77 -23.69 21.57
CA LYS A 412 19.87 -24.27 22.40
C LYS A 412 19.33 -25.41 23.25
N SER A 413 18.22 -25.22 23.95
CA SER A 413 17.58 -26.25 24.75
C SER A 413 17.12 -27.46 23.91
N GLN A 414 16.53 -27.18 22.73
CA GLN A 414 16.05 -28.23 21.83
C GLN A 414 17.20 -29.06 21.23
N ALA A 415 18.35 -28.46 20.97
CA ALA A 415 19.52 -29.16 20.50
C ALA A 415 20.03 -30.18 21.56
N GLU A 416 19.97 -29.81 22.85
CA GLU A 416 20.27 -30.71 23.96
C GLU A 416 19.26 -31.84 24.09
N ALA A 417 17.95 -31.53 23.89
CA ALA A 417 16.89 -32.55 23.89
C ALA A 417 17.06 -33.56 22.76
N VAL A 418 17.38 -33.12 21.54
CA VAL A 418 17.71 -34.01 20.40
C VAL A 418 18.90 -34.90 20.71
N ALA A 419 19.98 -34.31 21.24
CA ALA A 419 21.17 -35.08 21.59
C ALA A 419 20.88 -36.15 22.69
N SER A 420 20.05 -35.81 23.64
CA SER A 420 19.64 -36.73 24.72
C SER A 420 18.68 -37.82 24.22
N SER A 421 17.70 -37.48 23.36
CA SER A 421 16.81 -38.48 22.74
C SER A 421 17.54 -39.44 21.84
N ARG A 422 18.58 -39.00 21.14
CA ARG A 422 19.43 -39.86 20.32
C ARG A 422 20.19 -40.85 21.18
N ARG A 423 20.82 -40.43 22.29
CA ARG A 423 21.44 -41.31 23.25
C ARG A 423 20.45 -42.29 23.89
N GLN A 424 19.21 -41.82 24.19
CA GLN A 424 18.15 -42.68 24.72
C GLN A 424 17.84 -43.82 23.75
N LEU A 425 17.71 -43.52 22.44
CA LEU A 425 17.41 -44.51 21.41
C LEU A 425 18.59 -45.54 21.29
N ASP A 426 19.82 -45.07 21.29
CA ASP A 426 20.99 -45.94 21.21
C ASP A 426 21.06 -46.90 22.40
N ILE A 427 20.80 -46.41 23.63
CA ILE A 427 20.76 -47.23 24.85
C ILE A 427 19.58 -48.22 24.80
N ALA A 428 18.36 -47.75 24.40
CA ALA A 428 17.17 -48.61 24.32
C ALA A 428 17.40 -49.78 23.34
N ASN A 429 17.94 -49.49 22.16
CA ASN A 429 18.29 -50.50 21.16
C ASN A 429 19.30 -51.53 21.72
N SER A 430 20.39 -51.06 22.34
CA SER A 430 21.43 -51.94 22.90
C SER A 430 20.86 -52.85 24.00
N ARG A 431 20.01 -52.31 24.88
CA ARG A 431 19.40 -53.10 25.98
C ARG A 431 18.34 -54.05 25.46
N TYR A 432 17.55 -53.68 24.43
CA TYR A 432 16.60 -54.60 23.80
C TYR A 432 17.28 -55.77 23.12
N VAL A 433 18.37 -55.54 22.38
CA VAL A 433 19.16 -56.61 21.79
C VAL A 433 19.72 -57.55 22.87
N GLY A 434 20.13 -56.99 24.01
CA GLY A 434 20.58 -57.77 25.18
C GLY A 434 19.46 -58.43 26.02
N GLY A 435 18.19 -58.26 25.63
CA GLY A 435 17.04 -58.86 26.35
C GLY A 435 16.74 -58.23 27.72
N LEU A 436 17.20 -57.00 27.98
CA LEU A 436 17.08 -56.32 29.27
C LEU A 436 15.88 -55.40 29.38
N VAL A 437 15.23 -55.03 28.26
CA VAL A 437 14.06 -54.17 28.20
C VAL A 437 13.08 -54.65 27.12
N SER A 438 11.84 -54.19 27.19
CA SER A 438 10.80 -54.47 26.21
C SER A 438 11.02 -53.68 24.91
N TYR A 439 10.40 -54.15 23.82
CA TYR A 439 10.41 -53.39 22.54
C TYR A 439 9.72 -52.04 22.66
N LEU A 440 8.74 -51.93 23.54
CA LEU A 440 8.05 -50.65 23.82
C LEU A 440 9.02 -49.54 24.23
N ASP A 441 10.13 -49.85 24.91
CA ASP A 441 11.16 -48.87 25.29
C ASP A 441 11.88 -48.33 24.04
N VAL A 442 12.09 -49.17 23.01
CA VAL A 442 12.66 -48.75 21.70
C VAL A 442 11.67 -47.89 20.95
N VAL A 443 10.41 -48.30 20.84
CA VAL A 443 9.34 -47.53 20.18
C VAL A 443 9.18 -46.15 20.80
N ASN A 444 9.15 -46.06 22.12
CA ASN A 444 9.07 -44.79 22.84
C ASN A 444 10.30 -43.90 22.56
N ALA A 445 11.49 -44.47 22.53
CA ALA A 445 12.72 -43.74 22.25
C ALA A 445 12.79 -43.23 20.78
N GLN A 446 12.30 -44.02 19.82
CA GLN A 446 12.18 -43.63 18.41
C GLN A 446 11.20 -42.47 18.25
N GLN A 447 10.02 -42.57 18.90
CA GLN A 447 8.99 -41.52 18.87
C GLN A 447 9.52 -40.21 19.49
N ASN A 448 10.17 -40.30 20.66
CA ASN A 448 10.76 -39.13 21.33
C ASN A 448 11.83 -38.46 20.46
N LEU A 449 12.70 -39.22 19.80
CA LEU A 449 13.69 -38.64 18.90
C LEU A 449 13.04 -37.95 17.72
N LEU A 450 12.05 -38.56 17.05
CA LEU A 450 11.33 -37.97 15.94
C LEU A 450 10.67 -36.66 16.35
N ILE A 451 9.95 -36.63 17.47
CA ILE A 451 9.29 -35.42 17.98
C ILE A 451 10.31 -34.29 18.22
N ASN A 452 11.45 -34.62 18.88
CA ASN A 452 12.46 -33.60 19.17
C ASN A 452 13.19 -33.10 17.89
N GLU A 453 13.45 -33.94 16.90
CA GLU A 453 14.02 -33.52 15.61
C GLU A 453 13.04 -32.69 14.81
N GLN A 454 11.74 -33.02 14.81
CA GLN A 454 10.67 -32.21 14.18
C GLN A 454 10.58 -30.82 14.81
N GLU A 455 10.56 -30.73 16.12
CA GLU A 455 10.51 -29.46 16.86
C GLU A 455 11.74 -28.58 16.58
N ALA A 456 12.93 -29.20 16.49
CA ALA A 456 14.14 -28.47 16.12
C ALA A 456 14.03 -27.84 14.72
N ALA A 457 13.43 -28.55 13.76
CA ALA A 457 13.16 -28.00 12.41
C ALA A 457 12.14 -26.87 12.44
N VAL A 458 11.08 -26.99 13.26
CA VAL A 458 10.08 -25.92 13.45
C VAL A 458 10.72 -24.67 14.05
N ILE A 459 11.47 -24.80 15.13
CA ILE A 459 12.16 -23.66 15.77
C ILE A 459 13.10 -22.96 14.78
N GLN A 460 13.84 -23.69 13.96
CA GLN A 460 14.71 -23.09 12.96
C GLN A 460 13.93 -22.34 11.89
N GLY A 461 12.82 -22.90 11.39
CA GLY A 461 11.93 -22.21 10.45
C GLY A 461 11.33 -20.93 11.04
N GLN A 462 10.83 -21.02 12.27
CA GLN A 462 10.28 -19.85 12.98
C GLN A 462 11.33 -18.74 13.17
N ARG A 463 12.60 -19.07 13.45
CA ARG A 463 13.68 -18.08 13.55
C ARG A 463 13.88 -17.33 12.24
N LEU A 464 13.87 -18.01 11.09
CA LEU A 464 13.98 -17.37 9.77
C LEU A 464 12.77 -16.51 9.47
N ILE A 465 11.55 -17.01 9.69
CA ILE A 465 10.31 -16.26 9.47
C ILE A 465 10.26 -15.00 10.35
N THR A 466 10.61 -15.14 11.64
CA THR A 466 10.65 -13.99 12.56
C THR A 466 11.71 -12.97 12.14
N SER A 467 12.84 -13.42 11.55
CA SER A 467 13.85 -12.51 10.97
C SER A 467 13.30 -11.75 9.76
N VAL A 468 12.54 -12.40 8.88
CA VAL A 468 11.82 -11.75 7.77
C VAL A 468 10.86 -10.67 8.30
N LEU A 469 10.05 -11.03 9.29
CA LEU A 469 9.09 -10.12 9.91
C LEU A 469 9.77 -8.95 10.62
N LEU A 470 10.94 -9.16 11.22
CA LEU A 470 11.73 -8.07 11.80
C LEU A 470 12.22 -7.10 10.73
N VAL A 471 12.77 -7.59 9.61
CA VAL A 471 13.18 -6.73 8.49
C VAL A 471 12.00 -5.93 7.93
N LYS A 472 10.84 -6.59 7.75
CA LYS A 472 9.59 -5.92 7.36
C LYS A 472 9.20 -4.83 8.36
N ALA A 473 9.21 -5.14 9.66
CA ALA A 473 8.83 -4.20 10.73
C ALA A 473 9.77 -2.99 10.80
N LEU A 474 11.04 -3.16 10.42
CA LEU A 474 12.04 -2.09 10.28
C LEU A 474 11.90 -1.27 8.98
N GLY A 475 10.94 -1.61 8.11
CA GLY A 475 10.65 -0.89 6.87
C GLY A 475 11.40 -1.38 5.64
N GLY A 476 12.07 -2.55 5.67
CA GLY A 476 12.70 -3.18 4.50
C GLY A 476 13.75 -2.31 3.79
N GLY A 477 14.38 -1.35 4.50
CA GLY A 477 15.35 -0.42 3.92
C GLY A 477 14.75 0.79 3.20
N TRP A 478 13.45 1.00 3.22
CA TRP A 478 12.80 2.19 2.65
C TRP A 478 13.10 3.45 3.47
N ASP A 479 12.89 4.64 2.83
CA ASP A 479 13.16 5.95 3.42
C ASP A 479 12.20 7.01 2.85
N ALA A 480 11.56 7.79 3.73
CA ALA A 480 10.57 8.81 3.38
C ALA A 480 11.14 9.98 2.54
N THR A 481 12.46 10.14 2.45
CA THR A 481 13.08 11.20 1.61
C THR A 481 12.70 11.06 0.13
N SER A 482 12.39 9.84 -0.33
CA SER A 482 11.93 9.57 -1.69
C SER A 482 10.58 10.26 -2.02
N LEU A 483 9.71 10.47 -1.03
CA LEU A 483 8.40 11.11 -1.21
C LEU A 483 8.51 12.60 -1.57
N ALA A 484 9.57 13.29 -1.17
CA ALA A 484 9.76 14.70 -1.48
C ALA A 484 9.88 14.95 -3.00
N ALA A 485 10.36 13.95 -3.77
CA ALA A 485 10.46 14.00 -5.22
C ALA A 485 9.11 13.71 -5.92
N VAL A 486 8.12 13.14 -5.21
CA VAL A 486 6.81 12.78 -5.73
C VAL A 486 5.93 14.03 -5.81
N GLN A 487 6.03 14.77 -6.90
CA GLN A 487 5.26 15.99 -7.16
C GLN A 487 4.77 16.03 -8.61
N VAL A 488 3.52 16.42 -8.80
CA VAL A 488 2.98 16.76 -10.11
C VAL A 488 3.19 18.26 -10.34
N LYS A 489 4.14 18.60 -11.21
CA LYS A 489 4.32 19.98 -11.69
C LYS A 489 3.61 20.10 -13.04
N PRO A 490 2.73 21.10 -13.24
CA PRO A 490 2.13 21.32 -14.54
C PRO A 490 3.23 21.68 -15.54
N LYS A 491 3.38 20.89 -16.61
CA LYS A 491 4.24 21.23 -17.73
C LYS A 491 3.42 21.96 -18.78
N LEU A 492 4.00 23.00 -19.39
CA LEU A 492 3.33 23.75 -20.46
C LEU A 492 2.98 22.84 -21.66
N SER A 493 3.75 21.78 -21.89
CA SER A 493 3.47 20.75 -22.90
C SER A 493 2.17 19.97 -22.64
N ASP A 494 1.78 19.80 -21.36
CA ASP A 494 0.61 19.01 -20.97
C ASP A 494 -0.67 19.86 -21.12
N ILE A 495 -0.53 21.18 -21.32
CA ILE A 495 -1.64 22.14 -21.46
C ILE A 495 -2.08 22.28 -22.92
N VAL A 496 -1.22 21.97 -23.86
CA VAL A 496 -1.42 22.26 -25.32
C VAL A 496 -1.58 20.99 -26.16
N ALA A 497 -1.43 19.79 -25.56
CA ALA A 497 -1.63 18.53 -26.29
C ALA A 497 -3.14 18.23 -26.44
N PRO A 498 -3.60 17.82 -27.64
CA PRO A 498 -5.00 17.48 -27.90
C PRO A 498 -5.46 16.23 -27.15
#